data_cecbc49a747c5816f21f8983a691278f
#
_entry.id   cecbc49a747c5816f21f8983a691278f
#
_cell.length_a   1.000
_cell.length_b   1.000
_cell.length_c   1.000
_cell.angle_alpha   90.00
_cell.angle_beta   90.00
_cell.angle_gamma   90.00
#
_symmetry.space_group_name_H-M   'P 1'
#
loop_
_entity.id
_entity.type
_entity.pdbx_description
1 polymer ?
#
loop_
_entity_poly.entity_id
_entity_poly.type
_entity_poly.pdbx_seq_one_letter_code
_entity_poly.pdbx_strand_id
1 'polypeptide(L)'
;VVQTVAFRSYINSEKNNANRQAVQALEASIAEEMDFEILGGRGGRGGRGGRGALQGLSEDARSAYSANMEELRSTAASRMEAEVTSTTPPVGVADFVDHIDYLVDLIGLEHVGISSDFDGGGGVEGWNDASETFSVTLELVRRGYTEEEIGMLWSGNLLRVLDEVQAIAANIQAGG
;
A
#
# COMPACT_ATOMS: atom_id res chain seq x y z
N VAL A 1 0.47 -3.36 21.83
CA VAL A 1 1.28 -3.41 20.59
C VAL A 1 0.58 -2.59 19.51
N VAL A 2 1.33 -1.71 18.87
CA VAL A 2 0.87 -0.94 17.69
C VAL A 2 1.23 -1.74 16.45
N GLN A 3 0.22 -2.15 15.68
CA GLN A 3 0.44 -2.81 14.39
C GLN A 3 0.57 -1.75 13.30
N THR A 4 1.72 -1.70 12.65
CA THR A 4 1.94 -0.83 11.49
C THR A 4 1.12 -1.33 10.31
N VAL A 5 0.55 -0.42 9.52
CA VAL A 5 -0.22 -0.81 8.32
C VAL A 5 0.45 -0.26 7.07
N ALA A 6 0.46 -1.07 6.00
CA ALA A 6 1.12 -0.76 4.74
C ALA A 6 0.28 0.17 3.83
N PHE A 7 -0.32 1.22 4.38
CA PHE A 7 -1.05 2.23 3.60
C PHE A 7 -0.11 3.34 3.14
N ARG A 8 0.13 3.44 1.85
CA ARG A 8 1.01 4.45 1.24
C ARG A 8 0.75 5.86 1.73
N SER A 9 -0.54 6.24 1.88
CA SER A 9 -0.93 7.58 2.33
C SER A 9 -0.69 7.85 3.82
N TYR A 10 -0.55 6.81 4.65
CA TYR A 10 -0.25 6.95 6.07
C TYR A 10 1.26 6.95 6.32
N ILE A 11 1.99 6.15 5.55
CA ILE A 11 3.44 6.02 5.66
C ILE A 11 4.13 7.30 5.19
N ASN A 12 3.82 7.76 3.97
CA ASN A 12 4.39 8.98 3.40
C ASN A 12 3.38 9.65 2.46
N SER A 13 2.56 10.54 3.02
CA SER A 13 1.50 11.21 2.28
C SER A 13 2.02 12.13 1.18
N GLU A 14 3.14 12.81 1.39
CA GLU A 14 3.75 13.72 0.42
C GLU A 14 4.27 12.95 -0.80
N LYS A 15 5.11 11.94 -0.57
CA LYS A 15 5.63 11.04 -1.62
C LYS A 15 4.51 10.34 -2.39
N ASN A 16 3.49 9.84 -1.68
CA ASN A 16 2.33 9.21 -2.31
C ASN A 16 1.54 10.17 -3.19
N ASN A 17 1.34 11.41 -2.76
CA ASN A 17 0.63 12.42 -3.55
C ASN A 17 1.43 12.85 -4.77
N ALA A 18 2.74 13.06 -4.63
CA ALA A 18 3.64 13.40 -5.73
C ALA A 18 3.63 12.30 -6.80
N ASN A 19 3.80 11.04 -6.41
CA ASN A 19 3.76 9.91 -7.33
C ASN A 19 2.40 9.79 -8.02
N ARG A 20 1.29 9.89 -7.29
CA ARG A 20 -0.06 9.86 -7.88
C ARG A 20 -0.30 10.96 -8.90
N GLN A 21 0.20 12.17 -8.63
CA GLN A 21 0.08 13.29 -9.57
C GLN A 21 0.90 13.04 -10.83
N ALA A 22 2.12 12.50 -10.70
CA ALA A 22 2.96 12.16 -11.84
C ALA A 22 2.33 11.04 -12.70
N VAL A 23 1.78 9.99 -12.07
CA VAL A 23 1.05 8.93 -12.78
C VAL A 23 -0.16 9.50 -13.52
N GLN A 24 -0.96 10.36 -12.88
CA GLN A 24 -2.11 10.99 -13.52
C GLN A 24 -1.72 11.90 -14.69
N ALA A 25 -0.60 12.59 -14.59
CA ALA A 25 -0.08 13.41 -15.67
C ALA A 25 0.35 12.56 -16.88
N LEU A 26 1.03 11.43 -16.62
CA LEU A 26 1.40 10.47 -17.66
C LEU A 26 0.14 9.88 -18.36
N GLU A 27 -0.84 9.43 -17.58
CA GLU A 27 -2.09 8.90 -18.14
C GLU A 27 -2.84 9.94 -18.97
N ALA A 28 -2.87 11.19 -18.52
CA ALA A 28 -3.50 12.28 -19.25
C ALA A 28 -2.78 12.60 -20.58
N SER A 29 -1.44 12.58 -20.59
CA SER A 29 -0.64 12.77 -21.80
C SER A 29 -0.89 11.65 -22.81
N ILE A 30 -0.94 10.40 -22.37
CA ILE A 30 -1.22 9.25 -23.24
C ILE A 30 -2.65 9.34 -23.80
N ALA A 31 -3.63 9.70 -22.97
CA ALA A 31 -5.01 9.87 -23.41
C ALA A 31 -5.13 10.95 -24.50
N GLU A 32 -4.37 12.07 -24.37
CA GLU A 32 -4.29 13.12 -25.38
C GLU A 32 -3.62 12.60 -26.67
N GLU A 33 -2.53 11.84 -26.57
CA GLU A 33 -1.86 11.21 -27.72
C GLU A 33 -2.79 10.23 -28.48
N MET A 34 -3.71 9.56 -27.76
CA MET A 34 -4.68 8.61 -28.31
C MET A 34 -5.98 9.27 -28.80
N ASP A 35 -6.15 10.60 -28.66
CA ASP A 35 -7.42 11.31 -28.87
C ASP A 35 -8.58 10.65 -28.08
N PHE A 36 -8.31 10.28 -26.83
CA PHE A 36 -9.21 9.50 -25.97
C PHE A 36 -9.60 10.26 -24.70
N GLU A 37 -10.90 10.39 -24.46
CA GLU A 37 -11.42 11.02 -23.25
C GLU A 37 -11.65 9.97 -22.13
N ILE A 38 -10.96 10.15 -20.99
CA ILE A 38 -11.16 9.32 -19.80
C ILE A 38 -12.45 9.74 -19.09
N LEU A 39 -13.50 8.92 -19.21
CA LEU A 39 -14.79 9.18 -18.60
C LEU A 39 -14.76 8.96 -17.07
N GLY A 40 -15.38 9.86 -16.34
CA GLY A 40 -15.59 9.68 -14.89
C GLY A 40 -14.64 10.44 -13.99
N GLY A 41 -13.90 11.39 -14.51
CA GLY A 41 -13.24 12.48 -13.76
C GLY A 41 -12.17 12.07 -12.75
N ARG A 42 -11.11 12.80 -12.81
CA ARG A 42 -10.01 12.90 -11.87
C ARG A 42 -10.53 13.01 -10.43
N GLY A 43 -10.45 11.94 -9.68
CA GLY A 43 -10.51 12.16 -8.26
C GLY A 43 -11.42 11.23 -7.49
N GLY A 44 -10.82 10.51 -6.61
CA GLY A 44 -11.45 9.98 -5.43
C GLY A 44 -11.62 8.47 -5.44
N ARG A 45 -11.09 7.90 -4.40
CA ARG A 45 -11.41 6.56 -3.88
C ARG A 45 -12.88 6.20 -4.15
N GLY A 46 -13.11 5.15 -4.95
CA GLY A 46 -14.44 4.57 -5.11
C GLY A 46 -15.44 5.39 -5.95
N GLY A 47 -14.96 6.03 -7.01
CA GLY A 47 -15.74 6.94 -7.83
C GLY A 47 -17.08 6.40 -8.31
N ARG A 48 -18.16 6.77 -7.60
CA ARG A 48 -19.53 6.67 -8.12
C ARG A 48 -19.71 7.39 -9.47
N GLY A 49 -18.84 8.35 -9.80
CA GLY A 49 -18.88 9.11 -11.05
C GLY A 49 -18.55 8.28 -12.29
N GLY A 50 -17.52 7.43 -12.24
CA GLY A 50 -17.10 6.63 -13.41
C GLY A 50 -18.10 5.54 -13.80
N ARG A 51 -18.75 4.89 -12.83
CA ARG A 51 -19.80 3.90 -13.12
C ARG A 51 -21.03 4.54 -13.74
N GLY A 52 -21.40 5.75 -13.33
CA GLY A 52 -22.54 6.48 -13.90
C GLY A 52 -22.29 6.90 -15.35
N ALA A 53 -21.09 7.36 -15.67
CA ALA A 53 -20.72 7.76 -17.04
C ALA A 53 -20.78 6.58 -18.04
N LEU A 54 -20.39 5.39 -17.59
CA LEU A 54 -20.43 4.17 -18.42
C LEU A 54 -21.86 3.61 -18.60
N GLN A 55 -22.78 3.86 -17.65
CA GLN A 55 -24.14 3.33 -17.71
C GLN A 55 -24.95 3.90 -18.88
N GLY A 56 -24.61 5.12 -19.35
CA GLY A 56 -25.27 5.77 -20.49
C GLY A 56 -24.79 5.32 -21.87
N LEU A 57 -23.71 4.53 -21.94
CA LEU A 57 -23.12 4.09 -23.20
C LEU A 57 -23.81 2.81 -23.73
N SER A 58 -23.87 2.68 -25.08
CA SER A 58 -24.22 1.42 -25.73
C SER A 58 -23.17 0.32 -25.43
N GLU A 59 -23.52 -0.93 -25.68
CA GLU A 59 -22.61 -2.07 -25.45
C GLU A 59 -21.33 -1.92 -26.29
N ASP A 60 -21.46 -1.57 -27.56
CA ASP A 60 -20.33 -1.32 -28.47
C ASP A 60 -19.44 -0.17 -27.97
N ALA A 61 -20.03 0.93 -27.50
CA ALA A 61 -19.28 2.06 -26.98
C ALA A 61 -18.54 1.71 -25.66
N ARG A 62 -19.12 0.86 -24.81
CA ARG A 62 -18.43 0.36 -23.59
C ARG A 62 -17.28 -0.55 -23.95
N SER A 63 -17.46 -1.43 -24.94
CA SER A 63 -16.40 -2.31 -25.41
C SER A 63 -15.22 -1.51 -25.98
N ALA A 64 -15.50 -0.54 -26.84
CA ALA A 64 -14.49 0.37 -27.39
C ALA A 64 -13.76 1.15 -26.28
N TYR A 65 -14.52 1.70 -25.31
CA TYR A 65 -13.95 2.40 -24.16
C TYR A 65 -13.02 1.49 -23.35
N SER A 66 -13.42 0.24 -23.09
CA SER A 66 -12.61 -0.73 -22.36
C SER A 66 -11.33 -1.07 -23.09
N ALA A 67 -11.38 -1.21 -24.42
CA ALA A 67 -10.20 -1.46 -25.25
C ALA A 67 -9.21 -0.27 -25.20
N ASN A 68 -9.70 0.96 -25.33
CA ASN A 68 -8.86 2.15 -25.23
C ASN A 68 -8.23 2.31 -23.82
N MET A 69 -8.97 1.99 -22.77
CA MET A 69 -8.45 1.99 -21.39
C MET A 69 -7.35 0.94 -21.18
N GLU A 70 -7.47 -0.22 -21.82
CA GLU A 70 -6.44 -1.26 -21.75
C GLU A 70 -5.18 -0.83 -22.50
N GLU A 71 -5.32 -0.25 -23.69
CA GLU A 71 -4.22 0.31 -24.45
C GLU A 71 -3.51 1.43 -23.69
N LEU A 72 -4.26 2.36 -23.08
CA LEU A 72 -3.73 3.42 -22.23
C LEU A 72 -2.92 2.85 -21.07
N ARG A 73 -3.46 1.85 -20.35
CA ARG A 73 -2.76 1.22 -19.22
C ARG A 73 -1.49 0.50 -19.65
N SER A 74 -1.54 -0.21 -20.78
CA SER A 74 -0.37 -0.90 -21.34
C SER A 74 0.72 0.09 -21.72
N THR A 75 0.35 1.17 -22.37
CA THR A 75 1.28 2.24 -22.75
C THR A 75 1.86 2.94 -21.52
N ALA A 76 1.01 3.27 -20.53
CA ALA A 76 1.45 3.85 -19.26
C ALA A 76 2.42 2.91 -18.52
N ALA A 77 2.14 1.61 -18.46
CA ALA A 77 3.03 0.64 -17.82
C ALA A 77 4.41 0.60 -18.48
N SER A 78 4.49 0.68 -19.81
CA SER A 78 5.76 0.69 -20.55
C SER A 78 6.59 1.96 -20.33
N ARG A 79 5.94 3.10 -20.05
CA ARG A 79 6.56 4.42 -19.85
C ARG A 79 6.80 4.76 -18.39
N MET A 80 6.16 4.03 -17.46
CA MET A 80 6.13 4.32 -16.03
C MET A 80 7.51 4.49 -15.41
N GLU A 81 8.43 3.56 -15.67
CA GLU A 81 9.78 3.60 -15.08
C GLU A 81 10.56 4.84 -15.53
N ALA A 82 10.55 5.14 -16.82
CA ALA A 82 11.32 6.24 -17.36
C ALA A 82 10.75 7.62 -17.02
N GLU A 83 9.43 7.76 -16.98
CA GLU A 83 8.77 9.07 -16.91
C GLU A 83 8.23 9.40 -15.51
N VAL A 84 8.02 8.40 -14.67
CA VAL A 84 7.47 8.61 -13.31
C VAL A 84 8.41 8.07 -12.24
N THR A 85 8.65 6.74 -12.22
CA THR A 85 9.30 6.06 -11.09
C THR A 85 10.73 6.57 -10.87
N SER A 86 11.47 6.88 -11.93
CA SER A 86 12.84 7.41 -11.85
C SER A 86 12.95 8.74 -11.12
N THR A 87 11.91 9.57 -11.14
CA THR A 87 11.91 10.93 -10.56
C THR A 87 10.96 11.08 -9.37
N THR A 88 9.85 10.37 -9.39
CA THR A 88 8.81 10.36 -8.36
C THR A 88 8.44 8.92 -7.99
N PRO A 89 9.34 8.18 -7.31
CA PRO A 89 9.09 6.78 -6.96
C PRO A 89 7.88 6.63 -6.04
N PRO A 90 7.15 5.51 -6.13
CA PRO A 90 6.06 5.20 -5.20
C PRO A 90 6.58 4.99 -3.77
N VAL A 91 5.68 5.05 -2.80
CA VAL A 91 5.96 4.62 -1.43
C VAL A 91 6.23 3.13 -1.43
N GLY A 92 7.38 2.72 -0.93
CA GLY A 92 7.87 1.34 -0.96
C GLY A 92 8.23 0.77 0.40
N VAL A 93 8.82 -0.43 0.37
CA VAL A 93 9.25 -1.17 1.58
C VAL A 93 10.19 -0.34 2.46
N ALA A 94 11.11 0.43 1.87
CA ALA A 94 12.01 1.28 2.65
C ALA A 94 11.24 2.34 3.46
N ASP A 95 10.27 3.03 2.84
CA ASP A 95 9.42 4.00 3.56
C ASP A 95 8.58 3.33 4.67
N PHE A 96 8.14 2.08 4.43
CA PHE A 96 7.41 1.32 5.44
C PHE A 96 8.28 0.98 6.64
N VAL A 97 9.53 0.59 6.42
CA VAL A 97 10.47 0.32 7.51
C VAL A 97 10.93 1.60 8.20
N ASP A 98 11.04 2.76 7.50
CA ASP A 98 11.22 4.07 8.16
C ASP A 98 10.11 4.35 9.19
N HIS A 99 8.87 3.97 8.86
CA HIS A 99 7.74 4.11 9.78
C HIS A 99 7.82 3.15 10.97
N ILE A 100 8.35 1.94 10.77
CA ILE A 100 8.65 0.98 11.87
C ILE A 100 9.73 1.57 12.77
N ASP A 101 10.85 2.02 12.21
CA ASP A 101 11.96 2.62 12.96
C ASP A 101 11.47 3.79 13.83
N TYR A 102 10.65 4.67 13.26
CA TYR A 102 10.05 5.79 13.99
C TYR A 102 9.22 5.31 15.21
N LEU A 103 8.42 4.26 15.05
CA LEU A 103 7.63 3.72 16.16
C LEU A 103 8.51 3.00 17.18
N VAL A 104 9.53 2.26 16.74
CA VAL A 104 10.48 1.60 17.64
C VAL A 104 11.21 2.64 18.50
N ASP A 105 11.65 3.74 17.90
CA ASP A 105 12.30 4.83 18.61
C ASP A 105 11.36 5.56 19.60
N LEU A 106 10.07 5.64 19.25
CA LEU A 106 9.08 6.39 20.03
C LEU A 106 8.55 5.60 21.23
N ILE A 107 8.25 4.30 21.06
CA ILE A 107 7.53 3.49 22.04
C ILE A 107 8.25 2.21 22.48
N GLY A 108 9.38 1.88 21.89
CA GLY A 108 10.14 0.64 22.13
C GLY A 108 9.73 -0.51 21.22
N LEU A 109 10.72 -1.34 20.88
CA LEU A 109 10.58 -2.47 19.97
C LEU A 109 9.47 -3.44 20.40
N GLU A 110 9.35 -3.71 21.69
CA GLU A 110 8.37 -4.63 22.29
C GLU A 110 6.92 -4.18 22.13
N HIS A 111 6.69 -2.97 21.65
CA HIS A 111 5.36 -2.37 21.46
C HIS A 111 4.98 -2.21 20.01
N VAL A 112 5.83 -2.61 19.06
CA VAL A 112 5.60 -2.48 17.62
C VAL A 112 5.36 -3.84 16.98
N GLY A 113 4.48 -3.87 15.97
CA GLY A 113 4.21 -5.05 15.15
C GLY A 113 3.97 -4.68 13.70
N ILE A 114 4.05 -5.65 12.81
CA ILE A 114 3.92 -5.51 11.37
C ILE A 114 2.54 -6.02 10.92
N SER A 115 1.84 -5.22 10.10
CA SER A 115 0.60 -5.58 9.44
C SER A 115 0.57 -5.05 8.01
N SER A 116 -0.04 -5.77 7.09
CA SER A 116 -0.15 -5.37 5.69
C SER A 116 -1.47 -4.68 5.37
N ASP A 117 -2.56 -5.24 5.88
CA ASP A 117 -3.94 -4.87 5.53
C ASP A 117 -4.24 -4.98 4.02
N PHE A 118 -3.72 -6.02 3.36
CA PHE A 118 -3.83 -6.21 1.90
C PHE A 118 -5.28 -6.16 1.40
N ASP A 119 -6.19 -6.88 2.02
CA ASP A 119 -7.61 -6.90 1.63
C ASP A 119 -8.34 -5.58 1.94
N GLY A 120 -7.84 -4.79 2.89
CA GLY A 120 -8.34 -3.47 3.23
C GLY A 120 -7.79 -2.35 2.34
N GLY A 121 -6.90 -2.66 1.41
CA GLY A 121 -6.27 -1.73 0.49
C GLY A 121 -4.86 -1.30 0.89
N GLY A 122 -4.24 -2.02 1.82
CA GLY A 122 -2.81 -1.93 2.13
C GLY A 122 -1.96 -2.50 1.01
N GLY A 123 -0.68 -2.16 1.05
CA GLY A 123 0.34 -2.55 0.10
C GLY A 123 1.20 -1.37 -0.31
N VAL A 124 2.50 -1.59 -0.36
CA VAL A 124 3.52 -0.64 -0.82
C VAL A 124 4.34 -1.27 -1.94
N GLU A 125 5.11 -0.47 -2.65
CA GLU A 125 5.98 -1.00 -3.70
C GLU A 125 7.00 -1.99 -3.13
N GLY A 126 7.05 -3.20 -3.70
CA GLY A 126 7.86 -4.32 -3.22
C GLY A 126 7.23 -5.13 -2.07
N TRP A 127 6.01 -4.79 -1.65
CA TRP A 127 5.17 -5.57 -0.73
C TRP A 127 3.69 -5.30 -0.99
N ASN A 128 3.20 -5.76 -2.14
CA ASN A 128 1.80 -5.57 -2.57
C ASN A 128 0.89 -6.75 -2.17
N ASP A 129 1.49 -7.91 -1.90
CA ASP A 129 0.79 -9.11 -1.46
C ASP A 129 1.70 -10.02 -0.59
N ALA A 130 1.14 -11.13 -0.11
CA ALA A 130 1.83 -12.04 0.79
C ALA A 130 3.07 -12.72 0.17
N SER A 131 3.16 -12.84 -1.14
CA SER A 131 4.31 -13.46 -1.82
C SER A 131 5.57 -12.60 -1.72
N GLU A 132 5.41 -11.27 -1.52
CA GLU A 132 6.50 -10.31 -1.40
C GLU A 132 6.91 -10.03 0.06
N THR A 133 6.34 -10.73 1.05
CA THR A 133 6.58 -10.50 2.50
C THR A 133 8.06 -10.56 2.89
N PHE A 134 8.85 -11.37 2.20
CA PHE A 134 10.30 -11.44 2.46
C PHE A 134 11.03 -10.11 2.23
N SER A 135 10.50 -9.23 1.37
CA SER A 135 11.10 -7.92 1.09
C SER A 135 11.19 -7.03 2.35
N VAL A 136 10.18 -7.08 3.22
CA VAL A 136 10.18 -6.35 4.50
C VAL A 136 11.23 -6.93 5.44
N THR A 137 11.30 -8.24 5.56
CA THR A 137 12.33 -8.92 6.37
C THR A 137 13.73 -8.56 5.88
N LEU A 138 13.94 -8.58 4.57
CA LEU A 138 15.23 -8.22 3.98
C LEU A 138 15.63 -6.77 4.29
N GLU A 139 14.68 -5.84 4.25
CA GLU A 139 14.95 -4.44 4.57
C GLU A 139 15.27 -4.26 6.07
N LEU A 140 14.58 -4.95 6.97
CA LEU A 140 14.91 -4.97 8.40
C LEU A 140 16.34 -5.49 8.65
N VAL A 141 16.73 -6.58 7.99
CA VAL A 141 18.11 -7.10 8.06
C VAL A 141 19.13 -6.07 7.56
N ARG A 142 18.85 -5.37 6.47
CA ARG A 142 19.74 -4.31 5.93
C ARG A 142 19.92 -3.15 6.91
N ARG A 143 18.92 -2.88 7.76
CA ARG A 143 19.01 -1.85 8.81
C ARG A 143 19.64 -2.33 10.09
N GLY A 144 20.00 -3.62 10.17
CA GLY A 144 20.74 -4.18 11.29
C GLY A 144 19.88 -4.79 12.38
N TYR A 145 18.57 -4.97 12.16
CA TYR A 145 17.74 -5.73 13.08
C TYR A 145 18.21 -7.18 13.16
N THR A 146 18.28 -7.70 14.36
CA THR A 146 18.61 -9.10 14.63
C THR A 146 17.43 -10.02 14.31
N GLU A 147 17.69 -11.31 14.16
CA GLU A 147 16.65 -12.33 13.95
C GLU A 147 15.60 -12.31 15.07
N GLU A 148 16.03 -12.12 16.33
CA GLU A 148 15.14 -12.02 17.49
C GLU A 148 14.23 -10.79 17.39
N GLU A 149 14.76 -9.62 17.08
CA GLU A 149 14.00 -8.38 16.92
C GLU A 149 12.99 -8.45 15.76
N ILE A 150 13.40 -9.06 14.64
CA ILE A 150 12.51 -9.30 13.50
C ILE A 150 11.37 -10.25 13.90
N GLY A 151 11.69 -11.31 14.65
CA GLY A 151 10.68 -12.22 15.18
C GLY A 151 9.68 -11.53 16.11
N MET A 152 10.15 -10.59 16.95
CA MET A 152 9.29 -9.76 17.80
C MET A 152 8.35 -8.89 16.97
N LEU A 153 8.84 -8.21 15.94
CA LEU A 153 8.05 -7.33 15.07
C LEU A 153 6.98 -8.10 14.26
N TRP A 154 7.31 -9.28 13.73
CA TRP A 154 6.36 -10.07 12.94
C TRP A 154 5.22 -10.66 13.75
N SER A 155 5.47 -11.22 14.89
CA SER A 155 4.43 -11.87 15.70
C SER A 155 4.72 -11.93 17.20
N GLY A 156 5.97 -11.95 17.61
CA GLY A 156 6.38 -12.19 18.99
C GLY A 156 5.75 -11.22 19.96
N ASN A 157 5.74 -9.93 19.66
CA ASN A 157 5.15 -8.91 20.52
C ASN A 157 3.62 -9.08 20.68
N LEU A 158 2.92 -9.38 19.59
CA LEU A 158 1.47 -9.59 19.62
C LEU A 158 1.10 -10.84 20.40
N LEU A 159 1.81 -11.95 20.16
CA LEU A 159 1.57 -13.22 20.86
C LEU A 159 1.89 -13.12 22.33
N ARG A 160 2.98 -12.44 22.72
CA ARG A 160 3.31 -12.17 24.12
C ARG A 160 2.16 -11.47 24.85
N VAL A 161 1.60 -10.41 24.27
CA VAL A 161 0.47 -9.69 24.88
C VAL A 161 -0.77 -10.59 24.98
N LEU A 162 -1.04 -11.41 23.96
CA LEU A 162 -2.14 -12.37 23.99
C LEU A 162 -1.98 -13.38 25.13
N ASP A 163 -0.79 -13.95 25.29
CA ASP A 163 -0.49 -14.93 26.33
C ASP A 163 -0.62 -14.31 27.74
N GLU A 164 -0.11 -13.09 27.93
CA GLU A 164 -0.23 -12.34 29.19
C GLU A 164 -1.71 -12.09 29.55
N VAL A 165 -2.53 -11.64 28.60
CA VAL A 165 -3.96 -11.40 28.79
C VAL A 165 -4.70 -12.68 29.14
N GLN A 166 -4.40 -13.79 28.46
CA GLN A 166 -5.00 -15.10 28.72
C GLN A 166 -4.63 -15.62 30.12
N ALA A 167 -3.37 -15.47 30.53
CA ALA A 167 -2.91 -15.86 31.86
C ALA A 167 -3.61 -15.05 32.98
N ILE A 168 -3.74 -13.73 32.79
CA ILE A 168 -4.46 -12.87 33.74
C ILE A 168 -5.95 -13.26 33.81
N ALA A 169 -6.59 -13.47 32.67
CA ALA A 169 -8.00 -13.87 32.61
C ALA A 169 -8.23 -15.21 33.34
N ALA A 170 -7.36 -16.20 33.13
CA ALA A 170 -7.43 -17.49 33.83
C ALA A 170 -7.30 -17.33 35.36
N ASN A 171 -6.37 -16.49 35.81
CA ASN A 171 -6.20 -16.20 37.27
C ASN A 171 -7.43 -15.54 37.88
N ILE A 172 -8.04 -14.56 37.20
CA ILE A 172 -9.28 -13.91 37.66
C ILE A 172 -10.41 -14.91 37.74
N GLN A 173 -10.57 -15.78 36.74
CA GLN A 173 -11.63 -16.80 36.73
C GLN A 173 -11.45 -17.88 37.82
N ALA A 174 -10.20 -18.22 38.15
CA ALA A 174 -9.91 -19.20 39.19
C ALA A 174 -10.05 -18.66 40.62
N GLY A 175 -9.93 -17.33 40.78
CA GLY A 175 -10.02 -16.66 42.10
C GLY A 175 -11.42 -16.15 42.48
N GLY A 176 -12.41 -16.28 41.59
CA GLY A 176 -13.83 -15.96 41.84
C GLY A 176 -14.62 -17.19 42.17
#